data_7993cdddc3b41e2255d96f08bd255cdd
#
_entry.id   7993cdddc3b41e2255d96f08bd255cdd
#
_cell.length_a   1.000
_cell.length_b   1.000
_cell.length_c   1.000
_cell.angle_alpha   90.00
_cell.angle_beta   90.00
_cell.angle_gamma   90.00
#
_symmetry.space_group_name_H-M   'P 1'
#
loop_
_entity.id
_entity.type
_entity.pdbx_description
1 polymer ?
#
loop_
_entity_poly.entity_id
_entity_poly.type
_entity_poly.pdbx_seq_one_letter_code
_entity_poly.pdbx_strand_id
1 'polypeptide(L)'
;MKKKILLLTGLLLVLSAVSYSAPKNSLEDNLNAIEGKFNDLLEKEAQRKREMEAQKAQLEAEVAELKSQEEGKDKVKEKLNKDSEVRWYRDKYKHIRNEYDTYYKNVSKLIKEKEQKIAELEQLLAIMGN
;
A
#
# COMPACT_ATOMS: atom_id res chain seq x y z
N MET A 1 -17.62 7.48 -14.34
CA MET A 1 -18.52 8.60 -14.10
C MET A 1 -19.95 8.38 -14.63
N LYS A 2 -20.14 7.98 -15.86
CA LYS A 2 -21.49 7.74 -16.42
C LYS A 2 -22.32 6.65 -15.71
N LYS A 3 -21.69 5.58 -15.22
CA LYS A 3 -22.38 4.51 -14.46
C LYS A 3 -22.84 4.95 -13.05
N LYS A 4 -22.15 5.90 -12.44
CA LYS A 4 -22.50 6.45 -11.11
C LYS A 4 -23.68 7.42 -11.19
N ILE A 5 -23.79 8.16 -12.28
CA ILE A 5 -24.93 9.05 -12.56
C ILE A 5 -26.21 8.25 -12.85
N LEU A 6 -26.10 7.07 -13.47
CA LEU A 6 -27.21 6.17 -13.72
C LEU A 6 -27.79 5.55 -12.44
N LEU A 7 -26.95 5.30 -11.42
CA LEU A 7 -27.40 4.85 -10.10
C LEU A 7 -28.19 5.95 -9.35
N LEU A 8 -27.77 7.20 -9.48
CA LEU A 8 -28.52 8.33 -8.92
C LEU A 8 -29.85 8.53 -9.59
N THR A 9 -29.94 8.40 -10.91
CA THR A 9 -31.19 8.48 -11.66
C THR A 9 -32.12 7.32 -11.37
N GLY A 10 -31.59 6.11 -11.17
CA GLY A 10 -32.38 4.95 -10.74
C GLY A 10 -32.94 5.12 -9.33
N LEU A 11 -32.21 5.71 -8.41
CA LEU A 11 -32.66 5.99 -7.05
C LEU A 11 -33.76 7.09 -7.03
N LEU A 12 -33.64 8.06 -7.91
CA LEU A 12 -34.64 9.13 -8.10
C LEU A 12 -36.02 8.58 -8.53
N LEU A 13 -36.04 7.61 -9.42
CA LEU A 13 -37.24 6.94 -9.88
C LEU A 13 -37.92 6.11 -8.79
N VAL A 14 -37.13 5.47 -7.93
CA VAL A 14 -37.67 4.69 -6.79
C VAL A 14 -38.22 5.61 -5.71
N LEU A 15 -37.60 6.74 -5.43
CA LEU A 15 -38.08 7.73 -4.46
C LEU A 15 -39.35 8.41 -4.95
N SER A 16 -39.51 8.69 -6.24
CA SER A 16 -40.73 9.28 -6.80
C SER A 16 -41.90 8.32 -6.81
N ALA A 17 -41.66 7.01 -6.82
CA ALA A 17 -42.72 5.99 -6.77
C ALA A 17 -43.27 5.71 -5.36
N VAL A 18 -42.44 5.94 -4.31
CA VAL A 18 -42.78 5.61 -2.91
C VAL A 18 -43.44 6.78 -2.15
N SER A 19 -43.30 7.99 -2.63
CA SER A 19 -43.63 9.19 -1.84
C SER A 19 -44.80 10.00 -2.38
N TYR A 20 -45.92 9.34 -2.67
CA TYR A 20 -47.14 9.98 -3.18
C TYR A 20 -47.78 11.03 -2.25
N SER A 21 -47.38 11.08 -0.96
CA SER A 21 -47.90 11.97 0.06
C SER A 21 -46.87 12.91 0.72
N ALA A 22 -45.61 12.87 0.29
CA ALA A 22 -44.58 13.73 0.88
C ALA A 22 -44.54 15.11 0.19
N PRO A 23 -44.37 16.23 0.94
CA PRO A 23 -44.19 17.54 0.35
C PRO A 23 -43.00 17.56 -0.60
N LYS A 24 -43.10 18.24 -1.74
CA LYS A 24 -42.06 18.34 -2.77
C LYS A 24 -40.71 18.79 -2.21
N ASN A 25 -40.73 19.74 -1.26
CA ASN A 25 -39.52 20.23 -0.56
C ASN A 25 -38.83 19.14 0.28
N SER A 26 -39.60 18.24 0.91
CA SER A 26 -39.03 17.11 1.70
C SER A 26 -38.33 16.07 0.82
N LEU A 27 -38.82 15.88 -0.40
CA LEU A 27 -38.17 14.98 -1.39
C LEU A 27 -36.89 15.56 -1.93
N GLU A 28 -36.87 16.85 -2.24
CA GLU A 28 -35.69 17.56 -2.71
C GLU A 28 -34.61 17.56 -1.61
N ASP A 29 -34.99 17.82 -0.35
CA ASP A 29 -34.08 17.78 0.78
C ASP A 29 -33.48 16.39 1.00
N ASN A 30 -34.31 15.33 0.86
CA ASN A 30 -33.83 13.97 0.97
C ASN A 30 -32.88 13.59 -0.18
N LEU A 31 -33.16 14.03 -1.40
CA LEU A 31 -32.31 13.81 -2.56
C LEU A 31 -30.95 14.52 -2.37
N ASN A 32 -31.00 15.78 -1.98
CA ASN A 32 -29.77 16.55 -1.71
C ASN A 32 -28.91 15.90 -0.60
N ALA A 33 -29.55 15.35 0.43
CA ALA A 33 -28.85 14.63 1.49
C ALA A 33 -28.21 13.32 0.98
N ILE A 34 -28.86 12.60 0.08
CA ILE A 34 -28.32 11.39 -0.55
C ILE A 34 -27.16 11.73 -1.47
N GLU A 35 -27.33 12.76 -2.31
CA GLU A 35 -26.25 13.24 -3.19
C GLU A 35 -25.03 13.73 -2.38
N GLY A 36 -25.24 14.42 -1.28
CA GLY A 36 -24.19 14.84 -0.37
C GLY A 36 -23.41 13.66 0.20
N LYS A 37 -24.11 12.62 0.67
CA LYS A 37 -23.47 11.37 1.16
C LYS A 37 -22.71 10.65 0.07
N PHE A 38 -23.25 10.61 -1.14
CA PHE A 38 -22.59 9.98 -2.27
C PHE A 38 -21.30 10.71 -2.65
N ASN A 39 -21.34 12.04 -2.74
CA ASN A 39 -20.16 12.85 -3.04
C ASN A 39 -19.09 12.74 -1.93
N ASP A 40 -19.50 12.71 -0.67
CA ASP A 40 -18.61 12.48 0.47
C ASP A 40 -17.89 11.11 0.39
N LEU A 41 -18.61 10.06 -0.03
CA LEU A 41 -17.99 8.75 -0.26
C LEU A 41 -17.00 8.76 -1.42
N LEU A 42 -17.33 9.45 -2.52
CA LEU A 42 -16.41 9.58 -3.65
C LEU A 42 -15.14 10.32 -3.26
N GLU A 43 -15.25 11.37 -2.45
CA GLU A 43 -14.09 12.10 -1.95
C GLU A 43 -13.22 11.24 -1.03
N LYS A 44 -13.85 10.48 -0.12
CA LYS A 44 -13.16 9.54 0.78
C LYS A 44 -12.45 8.43 0.00
N GLU A 45 -13.09 7.88 -1.03
CA GLU A 45 -12.44 6.90 -1.92
C GLU A 45 -11.22 7.51 -2.62
N ALA A 46 -11.36 8.72 -3.17
CA ALA A 46 -10.27 9.41 -3.84
C ALA A 46 -9.11 9.74 -2.88
N GLN A 47 -9.42 10.14 -1.66
CA GLN A 47 -8.42 10.37 -0.62
C GLN A 47 -7.71 9.06 -0.26
N ARG A 48 -8.46 8.00 -0.02
CA ARG A 48 -7.90 6.68 0.30
C ARG A 48 -6.98 6.16 -0.81
N LYS A 49 -7.38 6.33 -2.05
CA LYS A 49 -6.55 5.97 -3.21
C LYS A 49 -5.21 6.72 -3.19
N ARG A 50 -5.23 8.04 -2.98
CA ARG A 50 -4.00 8.85 -2.88
C ARG A 50 -3.09 8.40 -1.73
N GLU A 51 -3.68 8.09 -0.58
CA GLU A 51 -2.92 7.57 0.57
C GLU A 51 -2.23 6.24 0.25
N MET A 52 -2.93 5.34 -0.42
CA MET A 52 -2.39 4.03 -0.82
C MET A 52 -1.30 4.17 -1.89
N GLU A 53 -1.47 5.08 -2.85
CA GLU A 53 -0.43 5.39 -3.86
C GLU A 53 0.83 5.97 -3.21
N ALA A 54 0.67 6.88 -2.24
CA ALA A 54 1.79 7.44 -1.48
C ALA A 54 2.50 6.38 -0.64
N GLN A 55 1.74 5.53 0.04
CA GLN A 55 2.30 4.42 0.83
C GLN A 55 3.06 3.43 -0.05
N LYS A 56 2.53 3.09 -1.21
CA LYS A 56 3.20 2.24 -2.20
C LYS A 56 4.52 2.84 -2.65
N ALA A 57 4.52 4.11 -3.05
CA ALA A 57 5.73 4.82 -3.48
C ALA A 57 6.80 4.86 -2.37
N GLN A 58 6.40 5.07 -1.12
CA GLN A 58 7.32 5.02 0.02
C GLN A 58 7.92 3.62 0.18
N LEU A 59 7.12 2.57 0.15
CA LEU A 59 7.61 1.19 0.25
C LEU A 59 8.56 0.81 -0.89
N GLU A 60 8.29 1.25 -2.11
CA GLU A 60 9.16 1.04 -3.26
C GLU A 60 10.52 1.73 -3.07
N ALA A 61 10.54 2.95 -2.55
CA ALA A 61 11.76 3.67 -2.23
C ALA A 61 12.56 2.96 -1.12
N GLU A 62 11.91 2.49 -0.07
CA GLU A 62 12.54 1.73 1.01
C GLU A 62 13.13 0.41 0.53
N VAL A 63 12.43 -0.31 -0.35
CA VAL A 63 12.94 -1.54 -0.99
C VAL A 63 14.16 -1.24 -1.85
N ALA A 64 14.14 -0.18 -2.63
CA ALA A 64 15.28 0.23 -3.45
C ALA A 64 16.52 0.56 -2.60
N GLU A 65 16.33 1.26 -1.48
CA GLU A 65 17.41 1.55 -0.53
C GLU A 65 17.99 0.26 0.09
N LEU A 66 17.14 -0.64 0.55
CA LEU A 66 17.57 -1.93 1.13
C LEU A 66 18.31 -2.79 0.11
N LYS A 67 17.86 -2.83 -1.13
CA LYS A 67 18.55 -3.54 -2.22
C LYS A 67 19.92 -2.93 -2.54
N SER A 68 20.02 -1.61 -2.51
CA SER A 68 21.30 -0.90 -2.68
C SER A 68 22.28 -1.25 -1.56
N GLN A 69 21.81 -1.41 -0.32
CA GLN A 69 22.66 -1.87 0.80
C GLN A 69 23.16 -3.31 0.61
N GLU A 70 22.39 -4.16 -0.07
CA GLU A 70 22.80 -5.54 -0.36
C GLU A 70 23.87 -5.66 -1.46
N GLU A 71 24.03 -4.69 -2.33
CA GLU A 71 24.98 -4.79 -3.46
C GLU A 71 26.44 -5.01 -3.05
N GLY A 72 26.86 -4.47 -1.91
CA GLY A 72 28.21 -4.64 -1.36
C GLY A 72 28.45 -5.92 -0.55
N LYS A 73 27.38 -6.65 -0.27
CA LYS A 73 27.35 -7.79 0.66
C LYS A 73 28.35 -8.89 0.33
N ASP A 74 28.45 -9.29 -0.92
CA ASP A 74 29.26 -10.42 -1.33
C ASP A 74 30.75 -10.15 -1.17
N LYS A 75 31.21 -8.93 -1.47
CA LYS A 75 32.60 -8.52 -1.30
C LYS A 75 33.03 -8.54 0.18
N VAL A 76 32.17 -8.01 1.06
CA VAL A 76 32.46 -7.99 2.50
C VAL A 76 32.41 -9.40 3.07
N LYS A 77 31.45 -10.22 2.63
CA LYS A 77 31.33 -11.62 3.05
C LYS A 77 32.55 -12.45 2.63
N GLU A 78 33.02 -12.28 1.40
CA GLU A 78 34.22 -12.94 0.90
C GLU A 78 35.46 -12.56 1.75
N LYS A 79 35.63 -11.26 2.03
CA LYS A 79 36.72 -10.79 2.91
C LYS A 79 36.60 -11.36 4.32
N LEU A 80 35.42 -11.36 4.92
CA LEU A 80 35.20 -11.94 6.25
C LEU A 80 35.45 -13.44 6.28
N ASN A 81 35.09 -14.18 5.24
CA ASN A 81 35.38 -15.60 5.13
C ASN A 81 36.88 -15.86 5.08
N LYS A 82 37.61 -15.09 4.27
CA LYS A 82 39.07 -15.18 4.16
C LYS A 82 39.78 -14.83 5.47
N ASP A 83 39.36 -13.73 6.10
CA ASP A 83 39.96 -13.27 7.36
C ASP A 83 39.61 -14.18 8.53
N SER A 84 38.47 -14.91 8.47
CA SER A 84 38.07 -15.92 9.49
C SER A 84 39.01 -17.16 9.51
N GLU A 85 39.84 -17.35 8.48
CA GLU A 85 40.85 -18.42 8.42
C GLU A 85 42.18 -18.01 9.06
N VAL A 86 42.36 -16.71 9.33
CA VAL A 86 43.59 -16.20 9.97
C VAL A 86 43.66 -16.66 11.42
N ARG A 87 44.78 -17.28 11.76
CA ARG A 87 45.02 -17.98 13.04
C ARG A 87 44.85 -17.13 14.29
N TRP A 88 45.23 -15.85 14.26
CA TRP A 88 45.28 -14.99 15.44
C TRP A 88 43.94 -14.40 15.86
N TYR A 89 43.05 -14.11 14.91
CA TYR A 89 41.76 -13.47 15.16
C TYR A 89 40.58 -14.27 14.63
N ARG A 90 40.81 -15.53 14.39
CA ARG A 90 39.83 -16.45 13.74
C ARG A 90 38.45 -16.40 14.36
N ASP A 91 38.35 -16.47 15.67
CA ASP A 91 37.07 -16.50 16.37
C ASP A 91 36.34 -15.15 16.32
N LYS A 92 37.10 -14.05 16.39
CA LYS A 92 36.54 -12.70 16.24
C LYS A 92 35.97 -12.47 14.84
N TYR A 93 36.69 -12.87 13.80
CA TYR A 93 36.21 -12.78 12.42
C TYR A 93 35.01 -13.67 12.16
N LYS A 94 34.94 -14.87 12.72
CA LYS A 94 33.78 -15.74 12.66
C LYS A 94 32.55 -15.12 13.32
N HIS A 95 32.75 -14.48 14.46
CA HIS A 95 31.66 -13.79 15.15
C HIS A 95 31.09 -12.65 14.29
N ILE A 96 31.95 -11.78 13.77
CA ILE A 96 31.57 -10.70 12.86
C ILE A 96 30.86 -11.24 11.60
N ARG A 97 31.36 -12.32 11.01
CA ARG A 97 30.73 -12.98 9.88
C ARG A 97 29.32 -13.46 10.19
N ASN A 98 29.12 -14.07 11.36
CA ASN A 98 27.80 -14.56 11.78
C ASN A 98 26.83 -13.40 12.02
N GLU A 99 27.28 -12.31 12.63
CA GLU A 99 26.47 -11.11 12.79
C GLU A 99 26.09 -10.49 11.44
N TYR A 100 27.04 -10.46 10.50
CA TYR A 100 26.82 -9.97 9.15
C TYR A 100 25.80 -10.83 8.38
N ASP A 101 25.93 -12.15 8.44
CA ASP A 101 24.97 -13.09 7.83
C ASP A 101 23.57 -12.94 8.44
N THR A 102 23.48 -12.77 9.74
CA THR A 102 22.20 -12.52 10.43
C THR A 102 21.56 -11.20 10.00
N TYR A 103 22.36 -10.14 9.92
CA TYR A 103 21.91 -8.84 9.45
C TYR A 103 21.32 -8.92 8.05
N TYR A 104 22.03 -9.50 7.09
CA TYR A 104 21.55 -9.59 5.72
C TYR A 104 20.37 -10.58 5.53
N LYS A 105 20.30 -11.60 6.37
CA LYS A 105 19.12 -12.47 6.42
C LYS A 105 17.88 -11.66 6.84
N ASN A 106 18.02 -10.79 7.82
CA ASN A 106 16.94 -9.91 8.27
C ASN A 106 16.59 -8.85 7.21
N VAL A 107 17.57 -8.29 6.53
CA VAL A 107 17.35 -7.36 5.40
C VAL A 107 16.57 -8.04 4.28
N SER A 108 16.96 -9.25 3.88
CA SER A 108 16.25 -10.02 2.85
C SER A 108 14.80 -10.33 3.24
N LYS A 109 14.57 -10.66 4.51
CA LYS A 109 13.22 -10.86 5.03
C LYS A 109 12.39 -9.58 4.97
N LEU A 110 12.97 -8.47 5.38
CA LEU A 110 12.30 -7.16 5.36
C LEU A 110 11.95 -6.73 3.93
N ILE A 111 12.83 -6.96 2.96
CA ILE A 111 12.55 -6.70 1.53
C ILE A 111 11.34 -7.50 1.08
N LYS A 112 11.29 -8.80 1.37
CA LYS A 112 10.15 -9.66 1.00
C LYS A 112 8.84 -9.21 1.62
N GLU A 113 8.85 -8.83 2.89
CA GLU A 113 7.67 -8.31 3.58
C GLU A 113 7.16 -7.01 2.96
N LYS A 114 8.07 -6.11 2.57
CA LYS A 114 7.72 -4.86 1.90
C LYS A 114 7.21 -5.08 0.48
N GLU A 115 7.84 -5.97 -0.28
CA GLU A 115 7.39 -6.35 -1.63
C GLU A 115 6.01 -7.00 -1.60
N GLN A 116 5.71 -7.80 -0.59
CA GLN A 116 4.37 -8.36 -0.39
C GLN A 116 3.33 -7.26 -0.12
N LYS A 117 3.64 -6.30 0.73
CA LYS A 117 2.75 -5.15 0.98
C LYS A 117 2.52 -4.31 -0.27
N ILE A 118 3.55 -4.10 -1.08
CA ILE A 118 3.43 -3.42 -2.38
C ILE A 118 2.45 -4.17 -3.28
N ALA A 119 2.58 -5.49 -3.40
CA ALA A 119 1.68 -6.31 -4.20
C ALA A 119 0.23 -6.25 -3.69
N GLU A 120 0.00 -6.26 -2.38
CA GLU A 120 -1.31 -6.10 -1.77
C GLU A 120 -1.93 -4.72 -2.10
N LEU A 121 -1.14 -3.65 -2.00
CA LEU A 121 -1.56 -2.29 -2.36
C LEU A 121 -1.88 -2.17 -3.85
N GLU A 122 -1.10 -2.80 -4.73
CA GLU A 122 -1.36 -2.85 -6.17
C GLU A 122 -2.71 -3.52 -6.49
N GLN A 123 -3.01 -4.63 -5.81
CA GLN A 123 -4.30 -5.31 -5.97
C GLN A 123 -5.47 -4.42 -5.52
N LEU A 124 -5.35 -3.75 -4.37
CA LEU A 124 -6.37 -2.85 -3.85
C LEU A 124 -6.57 -1.64 -4.77
N LEU A 125 -5.48 -1.04 -5.27
CA LEU A 125 -5.52 0.07 -6.22
C LEU A 125 -6.16 -0.33 -7.55
N ALA A 126 -5.92 -1.55 -8.04
CA ALA A 126 -6.56 -2.08 -9.24
C ALA A 126 -8.08 -2.20 -9.07
N ILE A 127 -8.56 -2.62 -7.90
CA ILE A 127 -9.99 -2.68 -7.57
C ILE A 127 -10.60 -1.28 -7.50
N MET A 128 -9.90 -0.33 -6.89
CA MET A 128 -10.37 1.06 -6.77
C MET A 128 -10.31 1.84 -8.09
N GLY A 129 -9.44 1.45 -9.01
CA GLY A 129 -9.27 2.10 -10.32
C GLY A 129 -10.37 1.80 -11.34
N ASN A 130 -11.15 0.77 -11.08
CA ASN A 130 -12.28 0.34 -11.90
C ASN A 130 -13.59 0.93 -11.35
#